data_f87c1e3bf9c63928c1564c5b755f70c0
#
_entry.id   f87c1e3bf9c63928c1564c5b755f70c0
#
_cell.length_a   1.000
_cell.length_b   1.000
_cell.length_c   1.000
_cell.angle_alpha   90.00
_cell.angle_beta   90.00
_cell.angle_gamma   90.00
#
_symmetry.space_group_name_H-M   'P 1'
#
loop_
_entity.id
_entity.type
_entity.pdbx_description
1 polymer ?
#
loop_
_entity_poly.entity_id
_entity_poly.type
_entity_poly.pdbx_seq_one_letter_code
_entity_poly.pdbx_strand_id
1 'polypeptide(L)'
;LKPLTVATWNVNGFRARQSQLVEWVARDRPDVIALQELKATPEQLGETLFLLPEYWNFWHGGPKGYSGVSLHVRKDALPGRPEFTHPPFDTEFRAVQARLDGGLVVASLYVPNGGKDYGAKLRFLEALLAFVESARAAGTPLVLCGDMNVSRADIDLTPKERKRGAIGQRADERALFERILSAGMVDVARALHPDQEGMFTWWPPWREMRQKNEGWRIDYVLALGFDALECTVLADVGTSDHAPVVARLQPRSPG
;
A
#
# COMPACT_ATOMS: atom_id res chain seq x y z
N LEU A 1 -13.19 -10.04 17.31
CA LEU A 1 -12.24 -8.95 17.04
C LEU A 1 -12.98 -7.79 16.39
N LYS A 2 -12.67 -6.54 16.78
CA LYS A 2 -13.27 -5.35 16.14
C LYS A 2 -12.68 -5.15 14.74
N PRO A 3 -13.41 -4.46 13.83
CA PRO A 3 -12.88 -4.12 12.53
C PRO A 3 -11.59 -3.30 12.63
N LEU A 4 -10.68 -3.48 11.67
CA LEU A 4 -9.41 -2.78 11.54
C LEU A 4 -9.49 -1.79 10.36
N THR A 5 -9.14 -0.53 10.58
CA THR A 5 -9.03 0.48 9.53
C THR A 5 -7.58 0.60 9.09
N VAL A 6 -7.30 0.26 7.86
CA VAL A 6 -5.95 0.30 7.27
C VAL A 6 -5.92 1.31 6.14
N ALA A 7 -4.88 2.13 6.11
CA ALA A 7 -4.71 3.15 5.10
C ALA A 7 -3.33 3.03 4.43
N THR A 8 -3.27 3.30 3.14
CA THR A 8 -2.01 3.39 2.39
C THR A 8 -1.95 4.68 1.58
N TRP A 9 -0.77 5.29 1.48
CA TRP A 9 -0.55 6.48 0.68
C TRP A 9 0.89 6.57 0.17
N ASN A 10 1.06 6.54 -1.13
CA ASN A 10 2.32 6.97 -1.75
C ASN A 10 2.39 8.51 -1.67
N VAL A 11 3.26 9.00 -0.80
CA VAL A 11 3.37 10.44 -0.52
C VAL A 11 4.23 11.19 -1.53
N ASN A 12 4.93 10.49 -2.43
CA ASN A 12 5.82 11.08 -3.42
C ASN A 12 6.71 12.21 -2.85
N GLY A 13 7.42 11.89 -1.77
CA GLY A 13 8.24 12.83 -1.00
C GLY A 13 7.57 13.32 0.28
N PHE A 14 7.90 12.68 1.39
CA PHE A 14 7.29 12.88 2.70
C PHE A 14 7.36 14.33 3.18
N ARG A 15 8.52 14.98 3.06
CA ARG A 15 8.72 16.36 3.57
C ARG A 15 7.74 17.37 2.99
N ALA A 16 7.38 17.21 1.71
CA ALA A 16 6.44 18.10 1.04
C ALA A 16 4.97 17.84 1.41
N ARG A 17 4.66 16.69 2.02
CA ARG A 17 3.30 16.25 2.38
C ARG A 17 3.09 16.08 3.89
N GLN A 18 4.09 16.43 4.69
CA GLN A 18 4.09 16.23 6.14
C GLN A 18 2.89 16.86 6.83
N SER A 19 2.59 18.13 6.57
CA SER A 19 1.44 18.81 7.17
C SER A 19 0.11 18.19 6.74
N GLN A 20 0.01 17.81 5.47
CA GLN A 20 -1.19 17.16 4.91
C GLN A 20 -1.42 15.77 5.51
N LEU A 21 -0.34 15.01 5.75
CA LEU A 21 -0.41 13.72 6.45
C LEU A 21 -0.93 13.92 7.88
N VAL A 22 -0.36 14.85 8.63
CA VAL A 22 -0.75 15.11 10.02
C VAL A 22 -2.21 15.54 10.10
N GLU A 23 -2.65 16.44 9.22
CA GLU A 23 -4.04 16.92 9.17
C GLU A 23 -5.00 15.76 8.85
N TRP A 24 -4.69 14.97 7.82
CA TRP A 24 -5.50 13.83 7.45
C TRP A 24 -5.57 12.78 8.56
N VAL A 25 -4.45 12.43 9.17
CA VAL A 25 -4.40 11.44 10.25
C VAL A 25 -5.13 11.94 11.50
N ALA A 26 -5.05 13.23 11.83
CA ALA A 26 -5.78 13.81 12.96
C ALA A 26 -7.30 13.73 12.75
N ARG A 27 -7.78 13.86 11.51
CA ARG A 27 -9.21 13.77 11.15
C ARG A 27 -9.72 12.32 11.14
N ASP A 28 -9.03 11.43 10.44
CA ASP A 28 -9.56 10.10 10.08
C ASP A 28 -9.06 8.98 11.02
N ARG A 29 -7.93 9.18 11.71
CA ARG A 29 -7.36 8.29 12.72
C ARG A 29 -7.33 6.80 12.32
N PRO A 30 -6.76 6.40 11.17
CA PRO A 30 -6.68 5.00 10.79
C PRO A 30 -5.93 4.17 11.86
N ASP A 31 -6.28 2.89 12.01
CA ASP A 31 -5.58 2.01 12.95
C ASP A 31 -4.15 1.69 12.48
N VAL A 32 -3.98 1.55 11.15
CA VAL A 32 -2.68 1.32 10.52
C VAL A 32 -2.52 2.25 9.32
N ILE A 33 -1.32 2.83 9.17
CA ILE A 33 -0.95 3.69 8.05
C ILE A 33 0.32 3.15 7.41
N ALA A 34 0.27 2.91 6.10
CA ALA A 34 1.39 2.50 5.26
C ALA A 34 1.74 3.63 4.29
N LEU A 35 2.99 4.11 4.31
CA LEU A 35 3.43 5.16 3.40
C LEU A 35 4.50 4.64 2.45
N GLN A 36 4.52 5.16 1.22
CA GLN A 36 5.48 4.82 0.19
C GLN A 36 6.10 6.10 -0.38
N GLU A 37 7.24 5.93 -1.07
CA GLU A 37 8.03 7.02 -1.64
C GLU A 37 8.34 8.15 -0.66
N LEU A 38 8.89 7.80 0.50
CA LEU A 38 9.28 8.80 1.50
C LEU A 38 10.27 9.82 0.95
N LYS A 39 11.18 9.39 0.07
CA LYS A 39 12.21 10.23 -0.57
C LYS A 39 12.98 11.07 0.46
N ALA A 40 13.29 10.47 1.61
CA ALA A 40 14.00 11.10 2.71
C ALA A 40 15.03 10.14 3.29
N THR A 41 16.16 10.68 3.74
CA THR A 41 17.20 9.88 4.41
C THR A 41 16.77 9.56 5.85
N PRO A 42 17.40 8.55 6.51
CA PRO A 42 17.11 8.25 7.91
C PRO A 42 17.28 9.48 8.83
N GLU A 43 18.26 10.32 8.58
CA GLU A 43 18.50 11.55 9.37
C GLU A 43 17.38 12.55 9.21
N GLN A 44 16.88 12.74 7.97
CA GLN A 44 15.75 13.63 7.68
C GLN A 44 14.43 13.10 8.26
N LEU A 45 14.30 11.78 8.40
CA LEU A 45 13.15 11.14 9.07
C LEU A 45 13.28 11.21 10.59
N GLY A 46 14.48 11.32 11.14
CA GLY A 46 14.72 11.43 12.59
C GLY A 46 13.96 12.60 13.24
N GLU A 47 13.85 13.72 12.54
CA GLU A 47 13.09 14.88 12.98
C GLU A 47 11.56 14.65 12.97
N THR A 48 11.11 13.62 12.29
CA THR A 48 9.69 13.33 12.06
C THR A 48 9.12 12.26 12.99
N LEU A 49 9.94 11.64 13.83
CA LEU A 49 9.54 10.56 14.74
C LEU A 49 8.41 10.96 15.71
N PHE A 50 8.24 12.27 15.95
CA PHE A 50 7.25 12.81 16.88
C PHE A 50 5.97 13.31 16.20
N LEU A 51 5.86 13.24 14.87
CA LEU A 51 4.70 13.78 14.14
C LEU A 51 3.42 13.00 14.39
N LEU A 52 3.52 11.71 14.64
CA LEU A 52 2.39 10.83 14.94
C LEU A 52 2.59 10.22 16.34
N PRO A 53 2.47 11.01 17.44
CA PRO A 53 2.78 10.56 18.80
C PRO A 53 1.83 9.46 19.29
N GLU A 54 0.63 9.35 18.71
CA GLU A 54 -0.36 8.33 19.05
C GLU A 54 -0.11 7.00 18.34
N TYR A 55 0.93 6.91 17.50
CA TYR A 55 1.29 5.72 16.76
C TYR A 55 2.64 5.15 17.21
N TRP A 56 2.78 3.83 17.09
CA TRP A 56 4.06 3.16 16.99
C TRP A 56 4.57 3.38 15.57
N ASN A 57 5.70 4.04 15.42
CA ASN A 57 6.20 4.50 14.13
C ASN A 57 7.43 3.70 13.72
N PHE A 58 7.46 3.23 12.48
CA PHE A 58 8.63 2.63 11.87
C PHE A 58 8.88 3.27 10.49
N TRP A 59 10.00 3.96 10.38
CA TRP A 59 10.43 4.65 9.18
C TRP A 59 11.60 3.89 8.55
N HIS A 60 11.48 3.54 7.27
CA HIS A 60 12.48 2.81 6.51
C HIS A 60 12.91 3.65 5.30
N GLY A 61 13.68 4.69 5.55
CA GLY A 61 14.21 5.60 4.54
C GLY A 61 15.48 5.06 3.90
N GLY A 62 15.58 5.19 2.59
CA GLY A 62 16.77 4.82 1.84
C GLY A 62 17.88 5.87 1.91
N PRO A 63 19.16 5.47 1.77
CA PRO A 63 20.27 6.39 1.65
C PRO A 63 20.04 7.32 0.45
N LYS A 64 20.46 8.56 0.57
CA LYS A 64 20.28 9.60 -0.46
C LYS A 64 18.81 9.91 -0.82
N GLY A 65 17.85 9.52 0.02
CA GLY A 65 16.43 9.80 -0.19
C GLY A 65 15.82 9.07 -1.39
N TYR A 66 16.33 7.90 -1.76
CA TYR A 66 15.74 7.06 -2.79
C TYR A 66 14.72 6.10 -2.18
N SER A 67 13.54 5.92 -2.83
CA SER A 67 12.48 5.04 -2.36
C SER A 67 11.99 5.40 -0.93
N GLY A 68 11.96 4.45 -0.03
CA GLY A 68 11.56 4.58 1.36
C GLY A 68 10.09 4.28 1.58
N VAL A 69 9.82 3.48 2.63
CA VAL A 69 8.47 3.13 3.09
C VAL A 69 8.38 3.33 4.60
N SER A 70 7.17 3.45 5.12
CA SER A 70 6.96 3.42 6.57
C SER A 70 5.68 2.69 6.94
N LEU A 71 5.59 2.31 8.20
CA LEU A 71 4.42 1.68 8.77
C LEU A 71 4.17 2.26 10.17
N HIS A 72 2.93 2.64 10.42
CA HIS A 72 2.50 3.26 11.67
C HIS A 72 1.29 2.50 12.19
N VAL A 73 1.32 2.11 13.46
CA VAL A 73 0.22 1.39 14.13
C VAL A 73 -0.25 2.21 15.30
N ARG A 74 -1.54 2.53 15.34
CA ARG A 74 -2.11 3.35 16.41
C ARG A 74 -2.06 2.60 17.74
N LYS A 75 -1.59 3.26 18.80
CA LYS A 75 -1.28 2.65 20.10
C LYS A 75 -2.50 2.10 20.82
N ASP A 76 -3.69 2.69 20.59
CA ASP A 76 -4.95 2.29 21.21
C ASP A 76 -5.82 1.38 20.29
N ALA A 77 -5.38 1.11 19.06
CA ALA A 77 -6.14 0.32 18.11
C ALA A 77 -6.07 -1.18 18.40
N LEU A 78 -4.89 -1.66 18.76
CA LEU A 78 -4.59 -3.08 18.98
C LEU A 78 -3.79 -3.25 20.28
N PRO A 79 -3.97 -4.37 21.00
CA PRO A 79 -3.16 -4.67 22.17
C PRO A 79 -1.68 -4.81 21.80
N GLY A 80 -0.82 -4.46 22.75
CA GLY A 80 0.61 -4.69 22.64
C GLY A 80 1.36 -3.74 21.71
N ARG A 81 2.68 -3.88 21.70
CA ARG A 81 3.58 -3.14 20.83
C ARG A 81 3.87 -3.98 19.57
N PRO A 82 3.72 -3.42 18.36
CA PRO A 82 4.07 -4.12 17.13
C PRO A 82 5.56 -4.50 17.08
N GLU A 83 5.85 -5.68 16.54
CA GLU A 83 7.19 -6.06 16.14
C GLU A 83 7.40 -5.65 14.67
N PHE A 84 8.22 -4.62 14.45
CA PHE A 84 8.55 -4.17 13.11
C PHE A 84 9.78 -4.90 12.58
N THR A 85 9.67 -5.42 11.37
CA THR A 85 10.75 -6.14 10.68
C THR A 85 10.72 -5.85 9.17
N HIS A 86 11.70 -6.37 8.46
CA HIS A 86 11.76 -6.33 7.00
C HIS A 86 11.42 -7.72 6.45
N PRO A 87 10.52 -7.83 5.48
CA PRO A 87 10.32 -9.09 4.79
C PRO A 87 11.59 -9.48 4.03
N PRO A 88 11.83 -10.78 3.79
CA PRO A 88 13.09 -11.27 3.20
C PRO A 88 13.35 -10.76 1.77
N PHE A 89 12.35 -10.19 1.12
CA PHE A 89 12.46 -9.59 -0.20
C PHE A 89 12.57 -8.06 -0.18
N ASP A 90 12.74 -7.44 0.99
CA ASP A 90 13.00 -6.01 1.04
C ASP A 90 14.33 -5.68 0.35
N THR A 91 14.22 -5.07 -0.79
CA THR A 91 15.32 -4.53 -1.56
C THR A 91 15.10 -3.05 -1.78
N GLU A 92 16.15 -2.25 -1.68
CA GLU A 92 16.09 -0.81 -1.93
C GLU A 92 15.09 -0.05 -1.04
N PHE A 93 14.87 -0.50 0.21
CA PHE A 93 13.98 0.19 1.17
C PHE A 93 12.52 0.26 0.69
N ARG A 94 11.99 -0.86 0.18
CA ARG A 94 10.67 -0.93 -0.48
C ARG A 94 9.63 -1.72 0.28
N ALA A 95 10.02 -2.38 1.37
CA ALA A 95 9.09 -3.19 2.14
C ALA A 95 9.41 -3.14 3.64
N VAL A 96 8.37 -3.00 4.44
CA VAL A 96 8.41 -3.12 5.90
C VAL A 96 7.14 -3.82 6.36
N GLN A 97 7.26 -4.63 7.41
CA GLN A 97 6.11 -5.30 8.00
C GLN A 97 6.07 -5.10 9.51
N ALA A 98 4.87 -5.20 10.07
CA ALA A 98 4.62 -5.27 11.50
C ALA A 98 3.86 -6.56 11.82
N ARG A 99 4.35 -7.32 12.80
CA ARG A 99 3.59 -8.39 13.44
C ARG A 99 2.85 -7.80 14.63
N LEU A 100 1.55 -7.98 14.64
CA LEU A 100 0.62 -7.49 15.64
C LEU A 100 0.16 -8.64 16.55
N ASP A 101 -0.42 -8.31 17.69
CA ASP A 101 -1.02 -9.30 18.57
C ASP A 101 -2.07 -10.14 17.82
N GLY A 102 -2.15 -11.43 18.15
CA GLY A 102 -2.99 -12.40 17.43
C GLY A 102 -2.36 -12.91 16.12
N GLY A 103 -1.08 -12.57 15.86
CA GLY A 103 -0.32 -13.09 14.73
C GLY A 103 -0.60 -12.40 13.39
N LEU A 104 -1.45 -11.37 13.35
CA LEU A 104 -1.67 -10.56 12.16
C LEU A 104 -0.36 -9.92 11.67
N VAL A 105 -0.08 -10.03 10.39
CA VAL A 105 1.00 -9.31 9.73
C VAL A 105 0.43 -8.24 8.82
N VAL A 106 0.91 -7.00 8.95
CA VAL A 106 0.60 -5.91 8.03
C VAL A 106 1.90 -5.43 7.39
N ALA A 107 1.91 -5.24 6.07
CA ALA A 107 3.10 -4.78 5.35
C ALA A 107 2.80 -3.55 4.49
N SER A 108 3.74 -2.59 4.50
CA SER A 108 3.82 -1.46 3.56
C SER A 108 4.76 -1.82 2.43
N LEU A 109 4.29 -1.73 1.19
CA LEU A 109 5.01 -2.15 -0.01
C LEU A 109 5.10 -1.03 -1.04
N TYR A 110 6.27 -0.90 -1.65
CA TYR A 110 6.51 -0.06 -2.81
C TYR A 110 7.18 -0.88 -3.90
N VAL A 111 6.37 -1.53 -4.73
CA VAL A 111 6.84 -2.38 -5.83
C VAL A 111 7.64 -1.54 -6.82
N PRO A 112 8.81 -2.00 -7.31
CA PRO A 112 9.55 -1.28 -8.33
C PRO A 112 8.68 -0.92 -9.53
N ASN A 113 8.78 0.32 -10.00
CA ASN A 113 8.03 0.77 -11.19
C ASN A 113 8.38 -0.08 -12.43
N GLY A 114 9.64 -0.52 -12.57
CA GLY A 114 10.11 -1.34 -13.68
C GLY A 114 10.66 -0.55 -14.85
N GLY A 115 10.56 0.77 -14.85
CA GLY A 115 11.09 1.59 -15.95
C GLY A 115 12.60 1.55 -16.08
N LYS A 116 13.34 1.42 -14.97
CA LYS A 116 14.80 1.30 -14.94
C LYS A 116 15.25 -0.16 -15.06
N ASP A 117 14.59 -1.06 -14.33
CA ASP A 117 14.86 -2.50 -14.32
C ASP A 117 13.53 -3.25 -14.18
N TYR A 118 13.00 -3.71 -15.30
CA TYR A 118 11.76 -4.47 -15.34
C TYR A 118 11.92 -5.86 -14.68
N GLY A 119 13.10 -6.45 -14.81
CA GLY A 119 13.41 -7.72 -14.15
C GLY A 119 13.36 -7.62 -12.62
N ALA A 120 13.81 -6.51 -12.05
CA ALA A 120 13.70 -6.27 -10.61
C ALA A 120 12.23 -6.22 -10.15
N LYS A 121 11.35 -5.65 -10.94
CA LYS A 121 9.91 -5.64 -10.66
C LYS A 121 9.32 -7.04 -10.64
N LEU A 122 9.63 -7.86 -11.64
CA LEU A 122 9.14 -9.24 -11.70
C LEU A 122 9.66 -10.06 -10.52
N ARG A 123 10.97 -9.98 -10.23
CA ARG A 123 11.56 -10.67 -9.05
C ARG A 123 10.90 -10.25 -7.74
N PHE A 124 10.56 -8.96 -7.57
CA PHE A 124 9.85 -8.49 -6.38
C PHE A 124 8.45 -9.09 -6.29
N LEU A 125 7.69 -9.11 -7.39
CA LEU A 125 6.34 -9.71 -7.43
C LEU A 125 6.38 -11.24 -7.21
N GLU A 126 7.38 -11.96 -7.73
CA GLU A 126 7.60 -13.39 -7.49
C GLU A 126 7.90 -13.66 -6.01
N ALA A 127 8.75 -12.86 -5.39
CA ALA A 127 9.08 -12.99 -3.97
C ALA A 127 7.89 -12.62 -3.06
N LEU A 128 7.09 -11.63 -3.47
CA LEU A 128 5.84 -11.29 -2.78
C LEU A 128 4.82 -12.43 -2.87
N LEU A 129 4.71 -13.10 -4.02
CA LEU A 129 3.86 -14.30 -4.18
C LEU A 129 4.30 -15.40 -3.20
N ALA A 130 5.58 -15.73 -3.15
CA ALA A 130 6.10 -16.74 -2.22
C ALA A 130 5.85 -16.36 -0.75
N PHE A 131 5.93 -15.09 -0.41
CA PHE A 131 5.60 -14.58 0.93
C PHE A 131 4.12 -14.78 1.27
N VAL A 132 3.21 -14.50 0.35
CA VAL A 132 1.76 -14.73 0.53
C VAL A 132 1.44 -16.22 0.65
N GLU A 133 2.03 -17.06 -0.19
CA GLU A 133 1.87 -18.53 -0.13
C GLU A 133 2.33 -19.08 1.23
N SER A 134 3.46 -18.59 1.75
CA SER A 134 3.97 -18.96 3.08
C SER A 134 3.03 -18.52 4.21
N ALA A 135 2.51 -17.29 4.15
CA ALA A 135 1.55 -16.79 5.14
C ALA A 135 0.26 -17.62 5.14
N ARG A 136 -0.26 -17.94 3.93
CA ARG A 136 -1.44 -18.81 3.79
C ARG A 136 -1.21 -20.19 4.37
N ALA A 137 -0.07 -20.82 4.05
CA ALA A 137 0.27 -22.15 4.55
C ALA A 137 0.40 -22.18 6.08
N ALA A 138 0.88 -21.10 6.68
CA ALA A 138 1.00 -20.92 8.12
C ALA A 138 -0.33 -20.50 8.80
N GLY A 139 -1.40 -20.26 8.05
CA GLY A 139 -2.65 -19.70 8.59
C GLY A 139 -2.50 -18.30 9.17
N THR A 140 -1.47 -17.54 8.74
CA THR A 140 -1.18 -16.19 9.22
C THR A 140 -2.11 -15.18 8.53
N PRO A 141 -2.95 -14.44 9.26
CA PRO A 141 -3.69 -13.32 8.67
C PRO A 141 -2.71 -12.27 8.16
N LEU A 142 -2.95 -11.78 6.92
CA LEU A 142 -2.02 -10.88 6.25
C LEU A 142 -2.77 -9.72 5.59
N VAL A 143 -2.27 -8.50 5.78
CA VAL A 143 -2.70 -7.32 5.04
C VAL A 143 -1.49 -6.71 4.34
N LEU A 144 -1.58 -6.56 3.03
CA LEU A 144 -0.58 -5.90 2.19
C LEU A 144 -1.14 -4.56 1.72
N CYS A 145 -0.41 -3.49 1.97
CA CYS A 145 -0.82 -2.14 1.59
C CYS A 145 0.29 -1.50 0.76
N GLY A 146 -0.06 -0.77 -0.27
CA GLY A 146 0.95 0.04 -0.93
C GLY A 146 0.75 0.22 -2.42
N ASP A 147 1.75 0.86 -3.00
CA ASP A 147 1.88 1.07 -4.44
C ASP A 147 2.46 -0.19 -5.08
N MET A 148 1.59 -0.94 -5.75
CA MET A 148 1.97 -2.17 -6.46
C MET A 148 2.53 -1.89 -7.85
N ASN A 149 2.42 -0.65 -8.33
CA ASN A 149 2.84 -0.25 -9.68
C ASN A 149 2.27 -1.15 -10.80
N VAL A 150 1.18 -1.86 -10.54
CA VAL A 150 0.47 -2.72 -11.50
C VAL A 150 -1.00 -2.32 -11.51
N SER A 151 -1.52 -2.04 -12.68
CA SER A 151 -2.95 -1.96 -12.92
C SER A 151 -3.47 -3.36 -13.22
N ARG A 152 -4.30 -3.90 -12.33
CA ARG A 152 -4.77 -5.30 -12.39
C ARG A 152 -5.50 -5.61 -13.70
N ALA A 153 -6.40 -4.74 -14.11
CA ALA A 153 -7.24 -4.93 -15.29
C ALA A 153 -7.47 -3.60 -16.03
N ASP A 154 -8.07 -3.66 -17.21
CA ASP A 154 -8.34 -2.46 -18.00
C ASP A 154 -9.34 -1.50 -17.34
N ILE A 155 -10.23 -2.00 -16.48
CA ILE A 155 -11.12 -1.17 -15.66
C ILE A 155 -10.36 -0.29 -14.65
N ASP A 156 -9.12 -0.63 -14.35
CA ASP A 156 -8.23 0.11 -13.44
C ASP A 156 -7.43 1.21 -14.15
N LEU A 157 -7.74 1.46 -15.42
CA LEU A 157 -7.09 2.46 -16.27
C LEU A 157 -8.11 3.35 -16.95
N THR A 158 -7.84 4.65 -17.02
CA THR A 158 -8.52 5.52 -17.96
C THR A 158 -8.38 4.95 -19.38
N PRO A 159 -9.45 4.92 -20.21
CA PRO A 159 -9.40 4.33 -21.55
C PRO A 159 -8.24 4.81 -22.42
N LYS A 160 -7.87 6.10 -22.33
CA LYS A 160 -6.73 6.68 -23.07
C LYS A 160 -5.36 6.15 -22.64
N GLU A 161 -5.26 5.64 -21.41
CA GLU A 161 -4.03 5.10 -20.84
C GLU A 161 -3.87 3.58 -21.04
N ARG A 162 -4.87 2.92 -21.61
CA ARG A 162 -4.83 1.50 -21.97
C ARG A 162 -3.87 1.28 -23.14
N LYS A 163 -2.63 0.94 -22.86
CA LYS A 163 -1.56 0.74 -23.85
C LYS A 163 -0.97 -0.66 -23.69
N ARG A 164 -1.38 -1.57 -24.56
CA ARG A 164 -0.92 -2.96 -24.52
C ARG A 164 0.61 -3.02 -24.50
N GLY A 165 1.18 -3.73 -23.49
CA GLY A 165 2.62 -3.89 -23.33
C GLY A 165 3.33 -2.75 -22.60
N ALA A 166 2.64 -1.67 -22.19
CA ALA A 166 3.23 -0.67 -21.32
C ALA A 166 3.46 -1.24 -19.91
N ILE A 167 4.54 -0.81 -19.26
CA ILE A 167 4.85 -1.20 -17.87
C ILE A 167 3.69 -0.72 -16.97
N GLY A 168 3.34 -1.55 -16.00
CA GLY A 168 2.17 -1.34 -15.12
C GLY A 168 0.90 -2.03 -15.66
N GLN A 169 0.90 -2.50 -16.90
CA GLN A 169 -0.24 -3.18 -17.53
C GLN A 169 0.18 -4.33 -18.47
N ARG A 170 1.43 -4.79 -18.39
CA ARG A 170 1.93 -5.93 -19.17
C ARG A 170 1.29 -7.23 -18.68
N ALA A 171 1.14 -8.18 -19.59
CA ALA A 171 0.49 -9.46 -19.31
C ALA A 171 1.24 -10.29 -18.25
N ASP A 172 2.58 -10.25 -18.26
CA ASP A 172 3.42 -10.99 -17.32
C ASP A 172 3.32 -10.47 -15.89
N GLU A 173 3.36 -9.15 -15.67
CA GLU A 173 3.19 -8.56 -14.34
C GLU A 173 1.75 -8.68 -13.83
N ARG A 174 0.74 -8.53 -14.68
CA ARG A 174 -0.67 -8.79 -14.34
C ARG A 174 -0.89 -10.26 -13.96
N ALA A 175 -0.27 -11.19 -14.68
CA ALA A 175 -0.37 -12.61 -14.36
C ALA A 175 0.23 -12.94 -12.98
N LEU A 176 1.37 -12.33 -12.62
CA LEU A 176 1.93 -12.47 -11.28
C LEU A 176 1.02 -11.86 -10.21
N PHE A 177 0.43 -10.69 -10.48
CA PHE A 177 -0.51 -10.06 -9.55
C PHE A 177 -1.76 -10.93 -9.34
N GLU A 178 -2.33 -11.52 -10.41
CA GLU A 178 -3.45 -12.46 -10.29
C GLU A 178 -3.06 -13.74 -9.52
N ARG A 179 -1.83 -14.22 -9.64
CA ARG A 179 -1.34 -15.36 -8.83
C ARG A 179 -1.27 -14.98 -7.34
N ILE A 180 -0.85 -13.77 -7.00
CA ILE A 180 -0.86 -13.26 -5.61
C ILE A 180 -2.29 -13.27 -5.05
N LEU A 181 -3.28 -12.81 -5.83
CA LEU A 181 -4.68 -12.86 -5.43
C LEU A 181 -5.17 -14.32 -5.30
N SER A 182 -4.85 -15.17 -6.27
CA SER A 182 -5.23 -16.60 -6.26
C SER A 182 -4.60 -17.38 -5.11
N ALA A 183 -3.48 -16.89 -4.54
CA ALA A 183 -2.90 -17.42 -3.31
C ALA A 183 -3.74 -17.13 -2.05
N GLY A 184 -4.90 -16.47 -2.20
CA GLY A 184 -5.89 -16.24 -1.15
C GLY A 184 -6.05 -14.78 -0.74
N MET A 185 -5.31 -13.86 -1.34
CA MET A 185 -5.48 -12.43 -1.09
C MET A 185 -6.75 -11.90 -1.76
N VAL A 186 -7.45 -11.01 -1.07
CA VAL A 186 -8.62 -10.30 -1.59
C VAL A 186 -8.20 -8.87 -1.93
N ASP A 187 -8.42 -8.43 -3.17
CA ASP A 187 -8.40 -7.02 -3.56
C ASP A 187 -9.63 -6.35 -2.96
N VAL A 188 -9.45 -5.64 -1.85
CA VAL A 188 -10.56 -5.12 -1.01
C VAL A 188 -11.45 -4.18 -1.82
N ALA A 189 -10.88 -3.30 -2.62
CA ALA A 189 -11.66 -2.37 -3.44
C ALA A 189 -12.51 -3.11 -4.49
N ARG A 190 -11.94 -4.09 -5.20
CA ARG A 190 -12.67 -4.84 -6.23
C ARG A 190 -13.64 -5.88 -5.66
N ALA A 191 -13.42 -6.37 -4.45
CA ALA A 191 -14.39 -7.23 -3.78
C ALA A 191 -15.69 -6.47 -3.44
N LEU A 192 -15.58 -5.19 -3.09
CA LEU A 192 -16.73 -4.33 -2.77
C LEU A 192 -17.35 -3.67 -4.02
N HIS A 193 -16.52 -3.35 -5.00
CA HIS A 193 -16.89 -2.57 -6.18
C HIS A 193 -16.38 -3.23 -7.47
N PRO A 194 -16.88 -4.44 -7.83
CA PRO A 194 -16.31 -5.24 -8.93
C PRO A 194 -16.33 -4.51 -10.27
N ASP A 195 -17.39 -3.77 -10.56
CA ASP A 195 -17.63 -3.14 -11.86
C ASP A 195 -17.50 -1.61 -11.84
N GLN A 196 -17.08 -1.02 -10.69
CA GLN A 196 -16.96 0.43 -10.58
C GLN A 196 -15.73 0.92 -11.33
N GLU A 197 -15.94 1.73 -12.37
CA GLU A 197 -14.90 2.48 -13.08
C GLU A 197 -14.44 3.70 -12.28
N GLY A 198 -13.27 4.25 -12.63
CA GLY A 198 -12.81 5.55 -12.13
C GLY A 198 -12.29 5.54 -10.70
N MET A 199 -12.09 4.38 -10.06
CA MET A 199 -11.46 4.27 -8.72
C MET A 199 -9.94 4.42 -8.81
N PHE A 200 -9.47 5.48 -9.48
CA PHE A 200 -8.04 5.68 -9.67
C PHE A 200 -7.38 6.19 -8.40
N THR A 201 -6.13 5.78 -8.19
CA THR A 201 -5.32 6.13 -7.01
C THR A 201 -4.11 6.96 -7.38
N TRP A 202 -3.72 6.97 -8.65
CA TRP A 202 -2.62 7.74 -9.20
C TRP A 202 -3.04 8.47 -10.47
N TRP A 203 -2.55 9.70 -10.66
CA TRP A 203 -2.79 10.52 -11.83
C TRP A 203 -1.49 11.15 -12.32
N PRO A 204 -1.23 11.16 -13.63
CA PRO A 204 -0.09 11.91 -14.17
C PRO A 204 -0.10 13.36 -13.68
N PRO A 205 1.05 13.91 -13.23
CA PRO A 205 1.10 15.24 -12.59
C PRO A 205 1.00 16.43 -13.58
N TRP A 206 0.44 16.23 -14.74
CA TRP A 206 0.27 17.26 -15.76
C TRP A 206 -1.18 17.31 -16.28
N ARG A 207 -1.53 18.42 -16.96
CA ARG A 207 -2.82 18.62 -17.65
C ARG A 207 -4.06 18.41 -16.77
N GLU A 208 -3.95 18.65 -15.48
CA GLU A 208 -5.06 18.50 -14.53
C GLU A 208 -5.71 17.10 -14.56
N MET A 209 -4.88 16.05 -14.73
CA MET A 209 -5.37 14.68 -14.89
C MET A 209 -6.15 14.20 -13.66
N ARG A 210 -5.75 14.63 -12.46
CA ARG A 210 -6.48 14.30 -11.23
C ARG A 210 -7.87 14.92 -11.18
N GLN A 211 -8.01 16.20 -11.57
CA GLN A 211 -9.30 16.90 -11.64
C GLN A 211 -10.23 16.28 -12.68
N LYS A 212 -9.68 15.77 -13.79
CA LYS A 212 -10.41 15.08 -14.85
C LYS A 212 -10.70 13.62 -14.51
N ASN A 213 -10.16 13.13 -13.40
CA ASN A 213 -10.14 11.72 -13.02
C ASN A 213 -9.64 10.81 -14.16
N GLU A 214 -8.55 11.21 -14.82
CA GLU A 214 -7.87 10.42 -15.85
C GLU A 214 -6.60 9.81 -15.26
N GLY A 215 -6.69 8.60 -14.71
CA GLY A 215 -5.63 8.00 -13.91
C GLY A 215 -5.58 6.47 -13.95
N TRP A 216 -4.86 5.90 -12.99
CA TRP A 216 -4.62 4.48 -12.80
C TRP A 216 -4.93 4.08 -11.35
N ARG A 217 -5.45 2.90 -11.14
CA ARG A 217 -5.50 2.27 -9.81
C ARG A 217 -4.29 1.34 -9.66
N ILE A 218 -3.33 1.76 -8.88
CA ILE A 218 -2.07 1.05 -8.63
C ILE A 218 -1.71 0.94 -7.14
N ASP A 219 -2.46 1.64 -6.28
CA ASP A 219 -2.35 1.51 -4.83
C ASP A 219 -3.47 0.58 -4.33
N TYR A 220 -3.10 -0.37 -3.49
CA TYR A 220 -4.00 -1.44 -3.06
C TYR A 220 -3.97 -1.65 -1.56
N VAL A 221 -5.10 -2.13 -1.02
CA VAL A 221 -5.17 -2.88 0.22
C VAL A 221 -5.61 -4.29 -0.16
N LEU A 222 -4.72 -5.26 0.05
CA LEU A 222 -4.97 -6.67 -0.17
C LEU A 222 -5.03 -7.37 1.19
N ALA A 223 -5.99 -8.29 1.39
CA ALA A 223 -6.22 -8.92 2.68
C ALA A 223 -6.40 -10.44 2.56
N LEU A 224 -5.77 -11.19 3.49
CA LEU A 224 -5.93 -12.62 3.70
C LEU A 224 -6.45 -12.86 5.12
N GLY A 225 -7.56 -13.57 5.26
CA GLY A 225 -8.18 -13.83 6.57
C GLY A 225 -9.12 -12.72 7.06
N PHE A 226 -9.61 -11.88 6.15
CA PHE A 226 -10.53 -10.79 6.46
C PHE A 226 -11.70 -10.74 5.48
N ASP A 227 -12.81 -10.17 5.96
CA ASP A 227 -13.91 -9.71 5.13
C ASP A 227 -13.75 -8.20 4.87
N ALA A 228 -14.00 -7.79 3.64
CA ALA A 228 -13.99 -6.39 3.22
C ALA A 228 -15.29 -5.72 3.67
N LEU A 229 -15.21 -4.63 4.45
CA LEU A 229 -16.37 -3.86 4.87
C LEU A 229 -16.52 -2.56 4.08
N GLU A 230 -15.42 -1.83 3.92
CA GLU A 230 -15.38 -0.54 3.22
C GLU A 230 -14.04 -0.38 2.52
N CYS A 231 -14.01 0.32 1.39
CA CYS A 231 -12.79 0.76 0.73
C CYS A 231 -13.05 2.06 -0.03
N THR A 232 -12.25 3.09 0.25
CA THR A 232 -12.43 4.42 -0.34
C THR A 232 -11.08 4.98 -0.79
N VAL A 233 -11.07 5.61 -1.96
CA VAL A 233 -9.96 6.44 -2.44
C VAL A 233 -10.25 7.89 -2.06
N LEU A 234 -9.37 8.51 -1.29
CA LEU A 234 -9.52 9.89 -0.81
C LEU A 234 -8.88 10.86 -1.82
N ALA A 235 -9.50 11.00 -3.00
CA ALA A 235 -8.96 11.78 -4.11
C ALA A 235 -8.73 13.27 -3.79
N ASP A 236 -9.38 13.82 -2.78
CA ASP A 236 -9.24 15.22 -2.36
C ASP A 236 -8.16 15.43 -1.29
N VAL A 237 -7.54 14.34 -0.79
CA VAL A 237 -6.51 14.43 0.24
C VAL A 237 -5.13 14.61 -0.38
N GLY A 238 -4.46 15.68 0.04
CA GLY A 238 -3.06 15.95 -0.26
C GLY A 238 -2.79 16.36 -1.71
N THR A 239 -1.52 16.66 -1.96
CA THR A 239 -0.99 17.13 -3.25
C THR A 239 -0.01 16.13 -3.89
N SER A 240 0.09 14.90 -3.37
CA SER A 240 0.78 13.82 -4.07
C SER A 240 0.06 13.51 -5.38
N ASP A 241 0.76 12.97 -6.35
CA ASP A 241 0.15 12.41 -7.56
C ASP A 241 -0.58 11.08 -7.29
N HIS A 242 -0.47 10.54 -6.06
CA HIS A 242 -1.33 9.49 -5.54
C HIS A 242 -2.31 10.02 -4.48
N ALA A 243 -3.41 9.31 -4.28
CA ALA A 243 -4.35 9.54 -3.20
C ALA A 243 -4.26 8.44 -2.13
N PRO A 244 -4.59 8.73 -0.86
CA PRO A 244 -4.76 7.70 0.14
C PRO A 244 -5.86 6.72 -0.24
N VAL A 245 -5.63 5.43 0.02
CA VAL A 245 -6.65 4.37 -0.02
C VAL A 245 -6.90 3.92 1.41
N VAL A 246 -8.14 3.95 1.86
CA VAL A 246 -8.55 3.55 3.21
C VAL A 246 -9.50 2.37 3.11
N ALA A 247 -9.20 1.29 3.82
CA ALA A 247 -10.02 0.10 3.88
C ALA A 247 -10.38 -0.25 5.32
N ARG A 248 -11.61 -0.72 5.53
CA ARG A 248 -12.09 -1.27 6.80
C ARG A 248 -12.31 -2.76 6.65
N LEU A 249 -11.65 -3.53 7.49
CA LEU A 249 -11.53 -4.98 7.40
C LEU A 249 -12.06 -5.64 8.66
N GLN A 250 -12.88 -6.69 8.52
CA GLN A 250 -13.32 -7.53 9.64
C GLN A 250 -12.48 -8.80 9.66
N PRO A 251 -11.71 -9.07 10.74
CA PRO A 251 -11.03 -10.35 10.88
C PRO A 251 -12.03 -11.49 10.85
N ARG A 252 -11.73 -12.54 10.07
CA ARG A 252 -12.50 -13.78 10.10
C ARG A 252 -12.19 -14.57 11.36
N SER A 253 -13.20 -15.19 11.94
CA SER A 253 -12.94 -16.14 13.02
C SER A 253 -12.09 -17.29 12.49
N PRO A 254 -11.10 -17.80 13.29
CA PRO A 254 -10.46 -19.06 12.94
C PRO A 254 -11.54 -20.13 12.79
N GLY A 255 -11.59 -20.80 11.65
CA GLY A 255 -12.50 -21.94 11.43
C GLY A 255 -12.07 -23.14 12.24
#